data_d0db279106c6c4d55d4041145bc91d0c
#
_entry.id   d0db279106c6c4d55d4041145bc91d0c
#
_cell.length_a   1.000
_cell.length_b   1.000
_cell.length_c   1.000
_cell.angle_alpha   90.00
_cell.angle_beta   90.00
_cell.angle_gamma   90.00
#
_symmetry.space_group_name_H-M   'P 1'
#
loop_
_entity.id
_entity.type
_entity.pdbx_description
1 polymer ?
#
loop_
_entity_poly.entity_id
_entity_poly.type
_entity_poly.pdbx_seq_one_letter_code
_entity_poly.pdbx_strand_id
1 'polypeptide(L)'
;MATKSDCSEPQADTDGGLRMLYPQTMSVPLSGLYLCEDLRSQMSASRAFVYSNFITSLDGRIAVAEPGTGQLGVPAQTANPRDWRLLLELAAPADAVMLSGRHVRELGEGSAQAWPPFSKDAPADLLAFRERQSLPSQPALIVVTRSLDLPEQVLARLAQAHRLIIATLDDADKAAQEAAEEAGAEVLRLGERSVDGGRLIAALTERALPLIYST
;
A
#
# COMPACT_ATOMS: atom_id res chain seq x y z
N MET A 1 24.94 19.21 -0.10
CA MET A 1 25.28 18.34 1.04
C MET A 1 24.00 18.09 1.79
N ALA A 2 23.32 16.99 1.50
CA ALA A 2 22.10 16.62 2.22
C ALA A 2 22.52 16.04 3.56
N THR A 3 22.03 16.64 4.64
CA THR A 3 22.19 16.15 6.01
C THR A 3 21.50 14.78 6.11
N LYS A 4 22.29 13.76 6.47
CA LYS A 4 21.72 12.46 6.89
C LYS A 4 20.66 12.76 7.95
N SER A 5 19.41 12.35 7.68
CA SER A 5 18.36 12.37 8.68
C SER A 5 18.82 11.61 9.91
N ASP A 6 18.61 12.23 11.04
CA ASP A 6 18.94 11.73 12.37
C ASP A 6 18.11 10.48 12.68
N CYS A 7 18.60 9.34 12.23
CA CYS A 7 18.09 8.04 12.66
C CYS A 7 18.58 7.89 14.11
N SER A 8 17.78 8.33 15.08
CA SER A 8 17.96 8.05 16.49
C SER A 8 18.30 6.57 16.65
N GLU A 9 19.32 6.25 17.47
CA GLU A 9 19.74 4.86 17.72
C GLU A 9 18.51 4.00 18.02
N PRO A 10 18.32 2.87 17.30
CA PRO A 10 17.17 2.01 17.51
C PRO A 10 17.22 1.46 18.93
N GLN A 11 16.13 1.64 19.68
CA GLN A 11 15.94 0.93 20.95
C GLN A 11 16.11 -0.56 20.70
N ALA A 12 16.90 -1.23 21.53
CA ALA A 12 17.17 -2.66 21.43
C ALA A 12 15.85 -3.43 21.41
N ASP A 13 15.53 -3.96 20.23
CA ASP A 13 14.34 -4.78 20.01
C ASP A 13 14.55 -6.12 20.72
N THR A 14 13.73 -6.43 21.71
CA THR A 14 13.73 -7.71 22.42
C THR A 14 13.26 -8.87 21.52
N ASP A 15 12.86 -8.58 20.29
CA ASP A 15 12.21 -9.51 19.35
C ASP A 15 13.12 -9.92 18.17
N GLY A 16 14.38 -10.19 18.45
CA GLY A 16 15.36 -10.79 17.54
C GLY A 16 15.49 -10.08 16.19
N GLY A 17 16.53 -9.25 16.01
CA GLY A 17 16.79 -8.48 14.81
C GLY A 17 16.71 -9.27 13.49
N LEU A 18 16.64 -8.55 12.37
CA LEU A 18 16.72 -9.09 11.00
C LEU A 18 18.18 -9.21 10.59
N ARG A 19 18.46 -10.21 9.74
CA ARG A 19 19.73 -10.28 9.04
C ARG A 19 19.57 -9.69 7.64
N MET A 20 20.05 -8.48 7.47
CA MET A 20 20.17 -7.89 6.14
C MET A 20 21.26 -8.63 5.36
N LEU A 21 20.98 -9.01 4.13
CA LEU A 21 21.93 -9.76 3.28
C LEU A 21 22.61 -8.88 2.24
N TYR A 22 21.96 -7.78 1.84
CA TYR A 22 22.45 -6.85 0.84
C TYR A 22 22.08 -5.40 1.25
N PRO A 23 22.91 -4.38 0.99
CA PRO A 23 24.22 -4.41 0.31
C PRO A 23 25.36 -5.01 1.14
N GLN A 24 25.16 -5.15 2.44
CA GLN A 24 26.14 -5.72 3.38
C GLN A 24 25.42 -6.65 4.36
N THR A 25 26.06 -7.80 4.65
CA THR A 25 25.51 -8.71 5.66
C THR A 25 25.70 -8.12 7.06
N MET A 26 24.60 -7.77 7.72
CA MET A 26 24.59 -7.24 9.10
C MET A 26 23.29 -7.54 9.82
N SER A 27 23.32 -7.52 11.14
CA SER A 27 22.10 -7.56 11.95
C SER A 27 21.54 -6.16 12.07
N VAL A 28 20.25 -6.00 11.85
CA VAL A 28 19.53 -4.73 11.92
C VAL A 28 18.26 -4.91 12.77
N PRO A 29 17.81 -3.86 13.48
CA PRO A 29 16.54 -3.92 14.19
C PRO A 29 15.39 -4.10 13.19
N LEU A 30 14.31 -4.71 13.63
CA LEU A 30 13.08 -4.82 12.83
C LEU A 30 12.42 -3.44 12.69
N SER A 31 12.23 -2.75 13.84
CA SER A 31 11.55 -1.45 13.86
C SER A 31 12.46 -0.33 13.36
N GLY A 32 11.93 0.52 12.48
CA GLY A 32 12.65 1.65 11.90
C GLY A 32 13.49 1.31 10.66
N LEU A 33 13.54 0.04 10.26
CA LEU A 33 14.38 -0.41 9.13
C LEU A 33 14.09 0.35 7.84
N TYR A 34 12.82 0.44 7.44
CA TYR A 34 12.41 1.14 6.22
C TYR A 34 12.09 2.62 6.44
N LEU A 35 11.90 3.04 7.68
CA LEU A 35 11.69 4.47 7.99
C LEU A 35 12.97 5.31 7.81
N CYS A 36 14.15 4.65 7.88
CA CYS A 36 15.44 5.30 7.64
C CYS A 36 15.74 5.51 6.15
N GLU A 37 14.99 4.86 5.26
CA GLU A 37 15.14 5.04 3.81
C GLU A 37 14.45 6.32 3.38
N ASP A 38 15.20 7.24 2.80
CA ASP A 38 14.65 8.49 2.26
C ASP A 38 14.02 8.24 0.87
N LEU A 39 12.88 7.53 0.87
CA LEU A 39 12.14 7.25 -0.37
C LEU A 39 11.65 8.53 -1.06
N ARG A 40 11.43 9.61 -0.30
CA ARG A 40 10.99 10.89 -0.85
C ARG A 40 12.05 11.55 -1.69
N SER A 41 13.33 11.32 -1.42
CA SER A 41 14.44 11.84 -2.24
C SER A 41 14.49 11.22 -3.64
N GLN A 42 13.82 10.10 -3.87
CA GLN A 42 13.71 9.46 -5.19
C GLN A 42 12.72 10.16 -6.12
N MET A 43 11.86 11.03 -5.57
CA MET A 43 10.93 11.83 -6.34
C MET A 43 11.59 13.09 -6.90
N SER A 44 11.00 13.65 -7.96
CA SER A 44 11.30 15.01 -8.43
C SER A 44 9.99 15.76 -8.69
N ALA A 45 10.04 17.04 -8.94
CA ALA A 45 8.85 17.86 -9.21
C ALA A 45 7.97 17.33 -10.36
N SER A 46 8.56 16.55 -11.29
CA SER A 46 7.86 15.97 -12.45
C SER A 46 7.82 14.44 -12.46
N ARG A 47 8.31 13.77 -11.40
CA ARG A 47 8.45 12.31 -11.39
C ARG A 47 7.99 11.74 -10.07
N ALA A 48 6.88 11.01 -10.10
CA ALA A 48 6.45 10.16 -9.01
C ALA A 48 7.41 8.97 -8.80
N PHE A 49 7.40 8.41 -7.61
CA PHE A 49 8.14 7.20 -7.26
C PHE A 49 7.16 6.12 -6.80
N VAL A 50 7.14 5.00 -7.53
CA VAL A 50 6.32 3.83 -7.19
C VAL A 50 7.25 2.71 -6.70
N TYR A 51 6.91 2.12 -5.58
CA TYR A 51 7.66 1.01 -5.00
C TYR A 51 6.73 -0.08 -4.48
N SER A 52 7.26 -1.28 -4.34
CA SER A 52 6.55 -2.46 -3.83
C SER A 52 7.49 -3.39 -3.09
N ASN A 53 6.94 -4.27 -2.27
CA ASN A 53 7.67 -5.40 -1.71
C ASN A 53 6.89 -6.69 -1.93
N PHE A 54 7.59 -7.81 -1.90
CA PHE A 54 6.98 -9.13 -2.02
C PHE A 54 7.63 -10.10 -1.05
N ILE A 55 6.79 -10.92 -0.40
CA ILE A 55 7.27 -12.15 0.22
C ILE A 55 7.47 -13.16 -0.90
N THR A 56 8.64 -13.76 -0.96
CA THR A 56 8.93 -14.79 -1.95
C THR A 56 9.43 -16.07 -1.27
N SER A 57 9.06 -17.22 -1.82
CA SER A 57 9.71 -18.48 -1.51
C SER A 57 11.10 -18.56 -2.16
N LEU A 58 11.93 -19.52 -1.76
CA LEU A 58 13.28 -19.71 -2.34
C LEU A 58 13.26 -19.97 -3.85
N ASP A 59 12.17 -20.54 -4.37
CA ASP A 59 11.97 -20.76 -5.80
C ASP A 59 11.31 -19.57 -6.52
N GLY A 60 11.19 -18.41 -5.85
CA GLY A 60 10.72 -17.16 -6.43
C GLY A 60 9.21 -17.02 -6.56
N ARG A 61 8.41 -17.88 -5.94
CA ARG A 61 6.95 -17.75 -5.96
C ARG A 61 6.47 -16.72 -4.93
N ILE A 62 5.57 -15.87 -5.34
CA ILE A 62 4.91 -14.86 -4.49
C ILE A 62 3.53 -15.34 -4.00
N ALA A 63 2.98 -16.35 -4.65
CA ALA A 63 1.72 -16.99 -4.27
C ALA A 63 1.73 -18.46 -4.70
N VAL A 64 0.98 -19.28 -4.00
CA VAL A 64 0.75 -20.69 -4.33
C VAL A 64 -0.75 -20.98 -4.36
N ALA A 65 -1.13 -21.99 -5.15
CA ALA A 65 -2.52 -22.44 -5.17
C ALA A 65 -2.85 -23.18 -3.87
N GLU A 66 -3.94 -22.77 -3.22
CA GLU A 66 -4.44 -23.45 -2.04
C GLU A 66 -5.00 -24.84 -2.40
N PRO A 67 -4.66 -25.88 -1.64
CA PRO A 67 -5.22 -27.20 -1.85
C PRO A 67 -6.76 -27.19 -1.73
N GLY A 68 -7.45 -27.65 -2.76
CA GLY A 68 -8.91 -27.79 -2.78
C GLY A 68 -9.68 -26.62 -3.38
N THR A 69 -9.21 -25.38 -3.26
CA THR A 69 -9.85 -24.19 -3.88
C THR A 69 -9.18 -23.77 -5.16
N GLY A 70 -7.88 -24.05 -5.32
CA GLY A 70 -7.07 -23.54 -6.42
C GLY A 70 -6.84 -22.02 -6.39
N GLN A 71 -7.31 -21.33 -5.37
CA GLN A 71 -7.07 -19.89 -5.20
C GLN A 71 -5.58 -19.63 -4.93
N LEU A 72 -5.04 -18.59 -5.57
CA LEU A 72 -3.67 -18.17 -5.31
C LEU A 72 -3.64 -17.29 -4.05
N GLY A 73 -2.82 -17.66 -3.11
CA GLY A 73 -2.62 -16.93 -1.86
C GLY A 73 -1.20 -17.03 -1.32
N VAL A 74 -0.85 -16.14 -0.41
CA VAL A 74 0.41 -16.21 0.35
C VAL A 74 0.27 -17.35 1.35
N PRO A 75 1.20 -18.34 1.38
CA PRO A 75 1.12 -19.43 2.34
C PRO A 75 1.11 -18.91 3.78
N ALA A 76 0.20 -19.42 4.60
CA ALA A 76 0.08 -19.01 6.01
C ALA A 76 1.40 -19.14 6.79
N GLN A 77 2.26 -20.09 6.39
CA GLN A 77 3.57 -20.30 7.01
C GLN A 77 4.57 -19.18 6.74
N THR A 78 4.36 -18.37 5.69
CA THR A 78 5.21 -17.22 5.35
C THR A 78 4.68 -15.92 5.93
N ALA A 79 3.38 -15.85 6.23
CA ALA A 79 2.77 -14.71 6.89
C ALA A 79 3.18 -14.68 8.37
N ASN A 80 3.76 -13.57 8.81
CA ASN A 80 4.15 -13.40 10.21
C ASN A 80 4.08 -11.92 10.65
N PRO A 81 3.98 -11.64 11.98
CA PRO A 81 3.87 -10.26 12.47
C PRO A 81 5.05 -9.36 12.12
N ARG A 82 6.24 -9.92 11.93
CA ARG A 82 7.45 -9.15 11.56
C ARG A 82 7.33 -8.62 10.15
N ASP A 83 6.84 -9.44 9.21
CA ASP A 83 6.58 -9.01 7.84
C ASP A 83 5.48 -7.94 7.80
N TRP A 84 4.42 -8.10 8.60
CA TRP A 84 3.38 -7.09 8.74
C TRP A 84 3.94 -5.75 9.23
N ARG A 85 4.87 -5.77 10.19
CA ARG A 85 5.56 -4.55 10.65
C ARG A 85 6.32 -3.87 9.50
N LEU A 86 7.07 -4.63 8.70
CA LEU A 86 7.81 -4.09 7.55
C LEU A 86 6.88 -3.50 6.49
N LEU A 87 5.75 -4.14 6.21
CA LEU A 87 4.71 -3.61 5.31
C LEU A 87 4.19 -2.26 5.80
N LEU A 88 3.89 -2.14 7.09
CA LEU A 88 3.45 -0.88 7.69
C LEU A 88 4.53 0.22 7.60
N GLU A 89 5.80 -0.12 7.81
CA GLU A 89 6.91 0.83 7.66
C GLU A 89 7.09 1.30 6.21
N LEU A 90 6.87 0.43 5.24
CA LEU A 90 6.87 0.81 3.83
C LEU A 90 5.66 1.70 3.48
N ALA A 91 4.51 1.45 4.07
CA ALA A 91 3.34 2.29 3.87
C ALA A 91 3.44 3.66 4.56
N ALA A 92 4.22 3.78 5.65
CA ALA A 92 4.32 5.00 6.45
C ALA A 92 4.77 6.25 5.69
N PRO A 93 5.78 6.24 4.80
CA PRO A 93 6.19 7.41 4.03
C PRO A 93 5.28 7.70 2.82
N ALA A 94 4.43 6.75 2.40
CA ALA A 94 3.64 6.89 1.19
C ALA A 94 2.57 7.99 1.26
N ASP A 95 2.37 8.69 0.15
CA ASP A 95 1.22 9.57 -0.05
C ASP A 95 -0.02 8.74 -0.37
N ALA A 96 0.16 7.62 -1.09
CA ALA A 96 -0.90 6.71 -1.46
C ALA A 96 -0.47 5.24 -1.38
N VAL A 97 -1.41 4.37 -1.03
CA VAL A 97 -1.28 2.91 -1.10
C VAL A 97 -2.19 2.39 -2.21
N MET A 98 -1.64 1.60 -3.10
CA MET A 98 -2.36 1.05 -4.25
C MET A 98 -2.74 -0.41 -4.01
N LEU A 99 -4.04 -0.70 -4.17
CA LEU A 99 -4.65 -2.01 -3.98
C LEU A 99 -5.34 -2.46 -5.27
N SER A 100 -5.58 -3.75 -5.41
CA SER A 100 -6.41 -4.29 -6.48
C SER A 100 -7.89 -4.29 -6.10
N GLY A 101 -8.79 -4.19 -7.10
CA GLY A 101 -10.22 -4.40 -6.87
C GLY A 101 -10.55 -5.80 -6.35
N ARG A 102 -9.71 -6.80 -6.64
CA ARG A 102 -9.82 -8.13 -6.04
C ARG A 102 -9.72 -8.07 -4.51
N HIS A 103 -8.72 -7.36 -3.98
CA HIS A 103 -8.55 -7.21 -2.53
C HIS A 103 -9.78 -6.56 -1.88
N VAL A 104 -10.40 -5.57 -2.53
CA VAL A 104 -11.63 -4.93 -2.03
C VAL A 104 -12.81 -5.91 -2.00
N ARG A 105 -12.94 -6.79 -2.99
CA ARG A 105 -13.96 -7.86 -2.96
C ARG A 105 -13.70 -8.87 -1.85
N GLU A 106 -12.45 -9.31 -1.69
CA GLU A 106 -12.04 -10.21 -0.61
C GLU A 106 -12.30 -9.61 0.80
N LEU A 107 -12.18 -8.29 0.96
CA LEU A 107 -12.61 -7.59 2.18
C LEU A 107 -14.12 -7.73 2.42
N GLY A 108 -14.93 -7.63 1.37
CA GLY A 108 -16.38 -7.80 1.44
C GLY A 108 -16.81 -9.22 1.78
N GLU A 109 -16.08 -10.20 1.28
CA GLU A 109 -16.28 -11.63 1.54
C GLU A 109 -15.73 -12.09 2.90
N GLY A 110 -14.95 -11.25 3.57
CA GLY A 110 -14.25 -11.61 4.81
C GLY A 110 -13.08 -12.58 4.61
N SER A 111 -12.60 -12.73 3.37
CA SER A 111 -11.49 -13.62 2.98
C SER A 111 -10.15 -12.90 2.88
N ALA A 112 -10.13 -11.56 2.90
CA ALA A 112 -8.90 -10.78 2.88
C ALA A 112 -8.08 -11.01 4.15
N GLN A 113 -6.75 -11.13 3.99
CA GLN A 113 -5.82 -11.34 5.11
C GLN A 113 -5.77 -10.14 6.08
N ALA A 114 -5.93 -8.93 5.58
CA ALA A 114 -5.89 -7.72 6.39
C ALA A 114 -6.63 -6.56 5.72
N TRP A 115 -7.07 -5.61 6.52
CA TRP A 115 -7.48 -4.28 6.07
C TRP A 115 -6.26 -3.48 5.59
N PRO A 116 -6.46 -2.44 4.75
CA PRO A 116 -5.38 -1.56 4.34
C PRO A 116 -4.55 -1.07 5.52
N PRO A 117 -3.23 -0.84 5.32
CA PRO A 117 -2.36 -0.34 6.37
C PRO A 117 -2.86 0.99 6.94
N PHE A 118 -2.50 1.28 8.18
CA PHE A 118 -2.91 2.48 8.90
C PHE A 118 -4.39 2.55 9.27
N SER A 119 -4.94 1.44 9.79
CA SER A 119 -6.18 1.53 10.57
C SER A 119 -5.94 2.34 11.86
N LYS A 120 -7.02 2.62 12.60
CA LYS A 120 -6.94 3.28 13.93
C LYS A 120 -6.01 2.56 14.93
N ASP A 121 -5.66 1.31 14.66
CA ASP A 121 -4.77 0.49 15.48
C ASP A 121 -3.31 0.49 14.95
N ALA A 122 -2.97 1.43 14.06
CA ALA A 122 -1.59 1.57 13.57
C ALA A 122 -0.62 1.88 14.73
N PRO A 123 0.60 1.33 14.71
CA PRO A 123 1.61 1.62 15.72
C PRO A 123 1.86 3.12 15.88
N ALA A 124 1.91 3.58 17.14
CA ALA A 124 2.01 5.01 17.48
C ALA A 124 3.28 5.67 16.91
N ASP A 125 4.38 4.94 16.82
CA ASP A 125 5.64 5.42 16.24
C ASP A 125 5.51 5.72 14.74
N LEU A 126 4.71 4.94 14.01
CA LEU A 126 4.44 5.17 12.57
C LEU A 126 3.51 6.36 12.35
N LEU A 127 2.52 6.55 13.21
CA LEU A 127 1.68 7.74 13.20
C LEU A 127 2.51 9.00 13.50
N ALA A 128 3.38 8.95 14.51
CA ALA A 128 4.31 10.02 14.84
C ALA A 128 5.32 10.29 13.71
N PHE A 129 5.76 9.24 12.98
CA PHE A 129 6.58 9.43 11.79
C PHE A 129 5.84 10.25 10.72
N ARG A 130 4.59 9.90 10.39
CA ARG A 130 3.78 10.65 9.41
C ARG A 130 3.57 12.11 9.84
N GLU A 131 3.28 12.35 11.12
CA GLU A 131 3.13 13.69 11.68
C GLU A 131 4.41 14.53 11.53
N ARG A 132 5.58 13.98 11.87
CA ARG A 132 6.88 14.66 11.67
C ARG A 132 7.16 14.99 10.21
N GLN A 133 6.68 14.17 9.27
CA GLN A 133 6.79 14.39 7.83
C GLN A 133 5.70 15.31 7.27
N SER A 134 4.82 15.87 8.13
CA SER A 134 3.66 16.68 7.72
C SER A 134 2.73 15.96 6.73
N LEU A 135 2.62 14.63 6.86
CA LEU A 135 1.72 13.80 6.07
C LEU A 135 0.35 13.67 6.77
N PRO A 136 -0.74 13.48 6.01
CA PRO A 136 -2.01 13.06 6.60
C PRO A 136 -1.85 11.81 7.45
N SER A 137 -2.63 11.64 8.50
CA SER A 137 -2.57 10.46 9.37
C SER A 137 -2.73 9.14 8.61
N GLN A 138 -3.48 9.17 7.52
CA GLN A 138 -3.71 8.03 6.62
C GLN A 138 -3.22 8.35 5.21
N PRO A 139 -2.55 7.42 4.51
CA PRO A 139 -2.31 7.56 3.09
C PRO A 139 -3.62 7.50 2.30
N ALA A 140 -3.67 8.10 1.12
CA ALA A 140 -4.77 7.87 0.20
C ALA A 140 -4.81 6.38 -0.21
N LEU A 141 -5.99 5.84 -0.50
CA LEU A 141 -6.13 4.51 -1.08
C LEU A 141 -6.47 4.61 -2.56
N ILE A 142 -5.71 3.89 -3.37
CA ILE A 142 -5.93 3.80 -4.82
C ILE A 142 -6.37 2.36 -5.12
N VAL A 143 -7.58 2.19 -5.60
CA VAL A 143 -8.09 0.88 -6.03
C VAL A 143 -8.02 0.80 -7.54
N VAL A 144 -7.20 -0.12 -8.06
CA VAL A 144 -7.10 -0.36 -9.50
C VAL A 144 -8.00 -1.54 -9.86
N THR A 145 -8.97 -1.31 -10.73
CA THR A 145 -9.95 -2.35 -11.13
C THR A 145 -10.43 -2.14 -12.56
N ARG A 146 -10.76 -3.25 -13.25
CA ARG A 146 -11.43 -3.19 -14.56
C ARG A 146 -12.94 -3.04 -14.42
N SER A 147 -13.49 -3.61 -13.36
CA SER A 147 -14.91 -3.61 -13.06
C SER A 147 -15.15 -2.83 -11.78
N LEU A 148 -16.17 -1.98 -11.77
CA LEU A 148 -16.65 -1.29 -10.58
C LEU A 148 -17.61 -2.16 -9.74
N ASP A 149 -17.69 -3.45 -10.04
CA ASP A 149 -18.39 -4.43 -9.19
C ASP A 149 -17.60 -4.62 -7.88
N LEU A 150 -17.80 -3.68 -6.98
CA LEU A 150 -17.14 -3.59 -5.68
C LEU A 150 -18.20 -3.46 -4.57
N PRO A 151 -18.01 -4.10 -3.41
CA PRO A 151 -18.98 -4.03 -2.32
C PRO A 151 -19.12 -2.60 -1.77
N GLU A 152 -20.28 -1.98 -1.94
CA GLU A 152 -20.56 -0.58 -1.56
C GLU A 152 -20.24 -0.31 -0.08
N GLN A 153 -20.62 -1.23 0.82
CA GLN A 153 -20.35 -1.12 2.25
C GLN A 153 -18.84 -1.08 2.57
N VAL A 154 -18.02 -1.80 1.78
CA VAL A 154 -16.56 -1.75 1.92
C VAL A 154 -16.03 -0.43 1.42
N LEU A 155 -16.51 0.05 0.26
CA LEU A 155 -16.12 1.36 -0.27
C LEU A 155 -16.43 2.48 0.71
N ALA A 156 -17.64 2.53 1.26
CA ALA A 156 -18.04 3.53 2.24
C ALA A 156 -17.14 3.48 3.50
N ARG A 157 -16.81 2.29 3.99
CA ARG A 157 -15.90 2.14 5.13
C ARG A 157 -14.47 2.60 4.82
N LEU A 158 -13.97 2.30 3.62
CA LEU A 158 -12.65 2.76 3.17
C LEU A 158 -12.61 4.29 3.01
N ALA A 159 -13.66 4.87 2.41
CA ALA A 159 -13.77 6.31 2.21
C ALA A 159 -13.90 7.11 3.52
N GLN A 160 -14.46 6.51 4.59
CA GLN A 160 -14.47 7.13 5.92
C GLN A 160 -13.09 7.25 6.56
N ALA A 161 -12.18 6.31 6.24
CA ALA A 161 -10.85 6.26 6.84
C ALA A 161 -9.78 6.91 5.96
N HIS A 162 -9.97 6.93 4.64
CA HIS A 162 -8.97 7.34 3.65
C HIS A 162 -9.58 8.23 2.58
N ARG A 163 -8.76 9.05 1.94
CA ARG A 163 -9.10 9.58 0.61
C ARG A 163 -9.09 8.40 -0.35
N LEU A 164 -10.26 7.99 -0.85
CA LEU A 164 -10.43 6.84 -1.72
C LEU A 164 -10.50 7.27 -3.18
N ILE A 165 -9.63 6.73 -4.02
CA ILE A 165 -9.60 6.94 -5.47
C ILE A 165 -9.71 5.58 -6.15
N ILE A 166 -10.61 5.44 -7.11
CA ILE A 166 -10.79 4.22 -7.91
C ILE A 166 -10.35 4.52 -9.34
N ALA A 167 -9.34 3.80 -9.82
CA ALA A 167 -8.88 3.86 -11.20
C ALA A 167 -9.51 2.71 -11.99
N THR A 168 -10.24 3.03 -13.04
CA THR A 168 -11.00 2.05 -13.84
C THR A 168 -10.94 2.35 -15.35
N LEU A 169 -11.70 1.60 -16.15
CA LEU A 169 -11.75 1.74 -17.60
C LEU A 169 -12.62 2.91 -18.03
N ASP A 170 -12.36 3.41 -19.25
CA ASP A 170 -13.07 4.53 -19.84
C ASP A 170 -14.56 4.18 -20.12
N ASP A 171 -14.87 2.88 -20.37
CA ASP A 171 -16.20 2.33 -20.62
C ASP A 171 -16.89 1.74 -19.38
N ALA A 172 -16.39 2.05 -18.16
CA ALA A 172 -16.97 1.56 -16.93
C ALA A 172 -18.47 1.93 -16.81
N ASP A 173 -19.25 1.01 -16.24
CA ASP A 173 -20.69 1.18 -16.05
C ASP A 173 -21.00 2.45 -15.25
N LYS A 174 -21.95 3.25 -15.76
CA LYS A 174 -22.26 4.55 -15.18
C LYS A 174 -22.95 4.44 -13.81
N ALA A 175 -23.85 3.47 -13.64
CA ALA A 175 -24.56 3.30 -12.39
C ALA A 175 -23.59 2.80 -11.28
N ALA A 176 -22.66 1.89 -11.64
CA ALA A 176 -21.62 1.45 -10.72
C ALA A 176 -20.63 2.58 -10.35
N GLN A 177 -20.37 3.51 -11.28
CA GLN A 177 -19.58 4.70 -10.97
C GLN A 177 -20.32 5.63 -9.98
N GLU A 178 -21.59 5.93 -10.25
CA GLU A 178 -22.42 6.77 -9.39
C GLU A 178 -22.48 6.17 -7.97
N ALA A 179 -22.70 4.85 -7.85
CA ALA A 179 -22.67 4.17 -6.56
C ALA A 179 -21.31 4.28 -5.82
N ALA A 180 -20.20 4.17 -6.54
CA ALA A 180 -18.88 4.33 -5.94
C ALA A 180 -18.63 5.77 -5.47
N GLU A 181 -19.09 6.76 -6.24
CA GLU A 181 -19.01 8.18 -5.88
C GLU A 181 -19.91 8.53 -4.69
N GLU A 182 -21.11 7.97 -4.62
CA GLU A 182 -22.02 8.09 -3.47
C GLU A 182 -21.41 7.47 -2.20
N ALA A 183 -20.64 6.37 -2.35
CA ALA A 183 -19.89 5.78 -1.25
C ALA A 183 -18.67 6.63 -0.82
N GLY A 184 -18.36 7.73 -1.50
CA GLY A 184 -17.30 8.67 -1.18
C GLY A 184 -15.99 8.47 -1.92
N ALA A 185 -15.96 7.66 -2.98
CA ALA A 185 -14.78 7.47 -3.82
C ALA A 185 -14.71 8.54 -4.94
N GLU A 186 -13.49 8.94 -5.29
CA GLU A 186 -13.21 9.66 -6.55
C GLU A 186 -12.94 8.61 -7.64
N VAL A 187 -13.69 8.64 -8.76
CA VAL A 187 -13.51 7.67 -9.85
C VAL A 187 -12.75 8.29 -11.01
N LEU A 188 -11.66 7.63 -11.42
CA LEU A 188 -10.81 8.04 -12.54
C LEU A 188 -10.92 7.01 -13.67
N ARG A 189 -11.27 7.47 -14.86
CA ARG A 189 -11.32 6.66 -16.09
C ARG A 189 -9.99 6.79 -16.84
N LEU A 190 -9.22 5.72 -16.89
CA LEU A 190 -7.81 5.78 -17.27
C LEU A 190 -7.39 4.66 -18.24
N GLY A 191 -8.23 4.36 -19.24
CA GLY A 191 -7.87 3.44 -20.31
C GLY A 191 -9.01 2.61 -20.85
N GLU A 192 -8.87 2.11 -22.06
CA GLU A 192 -9.93 1.38 -22.78
C GLU A 192 -9.98 -0.12 -22.46
N ARG A 193 -8.81 -0.79 -22.37
CA ARG A 193 -8.71 -2.25 -22.15
C ARG A 193 -8.10 -2.62 -20.80
N SER A 194 -7.25 -1.75 -20.31
CA SER A 194 -6.61 -1.82 -18.99
C SER A 194 -6.40 -0.41 -18.49
N VAL A 195 -6.33 -0.25 -17.18
CA VAL A 195 -5.90 1.02 -16.58
C VAL A 195 -4.49 1.33 -17.07
N ASP A 196 -4.32 2.48 -17.71
CA ASP A 196 -3.02 2.95 -18.19
C ASP A 196 -2.19 3.47 -17.01
N GLY A 197 -1.07 2.81 -16.74
CA GLY A 197 -0.19 3.15 -15.62
C GLY A 197 0.40 4.55 -15.72
N GLY A 198 0.73 5.02 -16.94
CA GLY A 198 1.26 6.37 -17.16
C GLY A 198 0.22 7.45 -16.85
N ARG A 199 -1.02 7.27 -17.35
CA ARG A 199 -2.15 8.16 -17.03
C ARG A 199 -2.49 8.15 -15.54
N LEU A 200 -2.45 6.97 -14.90
CA LEU A 200 -2.68 6.84 -13.46
C LEU A 200 -1.63 7.63 -12.66
N ILE A 201 -0.35 7.43 -12.94
CA ILE A 201 0.73 8.13 -12.24
C ILE A 201 0.65 9.65 -12.45
N ALA A 202 0.35 10.09 -13.67
CA ALA A 202 0.15 11.53 -13.94
C ALA A 202 -1.02 12.09 -13.11
N ALA A 203 -2.18 11.41 -13.13
CA ALA A 203 -3.35 11.82 -12.37
C ALA A 203 -3.13 11.84 -10.86
N LEU A 204 -2.33 10.91 -10.31
CA LEU A 204 -1.97 10.91 -8.88
C LEU A 204 -0.97 12.02 -8.54
N THR A 205 -0.02 12.31 -9.43
CA THR A 205 0.95 13.41 -9.27
C THR A 205 0.24 14.77 -9.23
N GLU A 206 -0.73 15.00 -10.12
CA GLU A 206 -1.58 16.20 -10.13
C GLU A 206 -2.38 16.38 -8.83
N ARG A 207 -2.66 15.28 -8.13
CA ARG A 207 -3.37 15.24 -6.83
C ARG A 207 -2.45 15.35 -5.62
N ALA A 208 -1.16 15.67 -5.84
CA ALA A 208 -0.12 15.71 -4.83
C ALA A 208 0.09 14.36 -4.11
N LEU A 209 0.01 13.25 -4.84
CA LEU A 209 0.25 11.88 -4.37
C LEU A 209 1.41 11.22 -5.13
N PRO A 210 2.63 11.80 -5.13
CA PRO A 210 3.72 11.31 -5.97
C PRO A 210 4.48 10.10 -5.40
N LEU A 211 4.37 9.80 -4.10
CA LEU A 211 5.00 8.63 -3.48
C LEU A 211 3.98 7.54 -3.27
N ILE A 212 4.08 6.45 -4.05
CA ILE A 212 3.04 5.43 -4.15
C ILE A 212 3.61 4.08 -3.75
N TYR A 213 3.01 3.46 -2.73
CA TYR A 213 3.28 2.09 -2.33
C TYR A 213 2.26 1.14 -2.97
N SER A 214 2.72 0.21 -3.81
CA SER A 214 1.88 -0.81 -4.44
C SER A 214 1.99 -2.13 -3.66
N THR A 215 0.88 -2.63 -3.15
CA THR A 215 0.78 -3.91 -2.43
C THR A 215 0.18 -4.99 -3.32
#